data_21ab02a12a16ce5265ba7a80f1ffd721
#
_entry.id   21ab02a12a16ce5265ba7a80f1ffd721
#
_cell.length_a   1.000
_cell.length_b   1.000
_cell.length_c   1.000
_cell.angle_alpha   90.00
_cell.angle_beta   90.00
_cell.angle_gamma   90.00
#
_symmetry.space_group_name_H-M   'P 1'
#
loop_
_entity.id
_entity.type
_entity.pdbx_description
1 polymer ?
#
loop_
_entity_poly.entity_id
_entity_poly.type
_entity_poly.pdbx_seq_one_letter_code
_entity_poly.pdbx_strand_id
1 'polypeptide(L)'
;MNNRYEHYGQGNGFEYEEYDEITLSRTFTEGHSTLTLPFDTEISKISNNSEAYAAQLALVTYNKADGYTLYFQKVIDGQMVANQPYVVYLPNKIEHPTWKNVTVETPNAESIEVNNWTMQGNYTPKTDMNGKYGIAGNRFRLGTDGSTINAYTAYFTFLGRENVRARVAVMDEGGNTTYIGELSDLNGNAAEEVFGIDGMRLPEMRKGINIVRQKDGSVRKIVK
;
A
#
# COMPACT_ATOMS: atom_id res chain seq x y z
N MET A 1 12.04 15.57 26.29
CA MET A 1 11.37 16.88 26.40
C MET A 1 11.10 17.31 24.98
N ASN A 2 9.84 17.33 24.56
CA ASN A 2 9.47 17.85 23.24
C ASN A 2 9.42 19.37 23.36
N ASN A 3 10.37 20.07 22.76
CA ASN A 3 10.27 21.51 22.62
C ASN A 3 9.31 21.83 21.47
N ARG A 4 8.14 22.31 21.84
CA ARG A 4 7.11 22.78 20.93
C ARG A 4 7.29 24.29 20.76
N TYR A 5 7.60 24.76 19.57
CA TYR A 5 7.51 26.17 19.20
C TYR A 5 6.26 26.38 18.37
N GLU A 6 5.30 27.13 18.91
CA GLU A 6 4.11 27.52 18.17
C GLU A 6 4.40 28.85 17.45
N HIS A 7 4.51 28.82 16.14
CA HIS A 7 4.45 30.01 15.30
C HIS A 7 3.15 30.01 14.50
N TYR A 8 2.26 30.91 14.85
CA TYR A 8 1.06 31.16 14.07
C TYR A 8 1.38 32.13 12.94
N GLY A 9 1.57 31.63 11.73
CA GLY A 9 1.65 32.43 10.51
C GLY A 9 0.26 32.71 9.96
N GLN A 10 -0.21 33.96 10.02
CA GLN A 10 -1.41 34.38 9.30
C GLN A 10 -1.11 34.53 7.80
N GLY A 11 -1.48 33.52 7.01
CA GLY A 11 -1.42 33.56 5.56
C GLY A 11 -2.22 32.42 4.96
N ASN A 12 -3.34 32.70 4.35
CA ASN A 12 -4.19 31.81 3.54
C ASN A 12 -4.91 30.64 4.21
N GLY A 13 -5.17 30.66 5.52
CA GLY A 13 -6.07 29.71 6.17
C GLY A 13 -5.48 28.31 6.45
N PHE A 14 -4.20 28.10 6.23
CA PHE A 14 -3.48 26.91 6.64
C PHE A 14 -2.74 27.18 7.95
N GLU A 15 -3.04 26.40 8.97
CA GLU A 15 -2.28 26.37 10.21
C GLU A 15 -1.14 25.34 10.05
N TYR A 16 0.09 25.72 10.40
CA TYR A 16 1.24 24.81 10.45
C TYR A 16 1.91 24.92 11.81
N GLU A 17 2.51 23.83 12.24
CA GLU A 17 3.29 23.76 13.48
C GLU A 17 4.71 23.29 13.17
N GLU A 18 5.70 23.90 13.79
CA GLU A 18 7.09 23.49 13.67
C GLU A 18 7.53 22.62 14.84
N TYR A 19 8.23 21.54 14.55
CA TYR A 19 8.74 20.59 15.53
C TYR A 19 10.23 20.35 15.32
N ASP A 20 11.00 20.38 16.41
CA ASP A 20 12.42 20.02 16.38
C ASP A 20 12.59 18.54 16.00
N GLU A 21 11.70 17.70 16.49
CA GLU A 21 11.72 16.25 16.24
C GLU A 21 10.33 15.64 16.34
N ILE A 22 10.01 14.78 15.37
CA ILE A 22 8.79 13.94 15.36
C ILE A 22 9.19 12.49 15.22
N THR A 23 8.65 11.64 16.09
CA THR A 23 8.77 10.19 15.97
C THR A 23 7.40 9.56 15.71
N LEU A 24 7.30 8.78 14.63
CA LEU A 24 6.10 8.03 14.33
C LEU A 24 6.09 6.73 15.14
N SER A 25 5.13 6.59 16.05
CA SER A 25 4.91 5.36 16.85
C SER A 25 4.38 4.21 15.99
N ARG A 26 5.13 3.83 14.97
CA ARG A 26 4.80 2.75 14.06
C ARG A 26 6.03 1.95 13.69
N THR A 27 5.89 0.63 13.63
CA THR A 27 6.88 -0.26 13.04
C THR A 27 6.42 -0.66 11.64
N PHE A 28 7.28 -0.48 10.67
CA PHE A 28 7.12 -1.01 9.33
C PHE A 28 7.82 -2.36 9.24
N THR A 29 7.10 -3.36 8.76
CA THR A 29 7.72 -4.64 8.37
C THR A 29 8.35 -4.49 7.00
N GLU A 30 9.29 -5.37 6.67
CA GLU A 30 9.79 -5.50 5.30
C GLU A 30 8.66 -5.65 4.29
N GLY A 31 8.80 -4.98 3.14
CA GLY A 31 7.85 -5.03 2.03
C GLY A 31 7.00 -3.77 1.88
N HIS A 32 5.82 -3.93 1.31
CA HIS A 32 4.93 -2.82 0.98
C HIS A 32 3.97 -2.47 2.12
N SER A 33 3.75 -1.18 2.28
CA SER A 33 2.86 -0.59 3.28
C SER A 33 2.22 0.67 2.70
N THR A 34 1.19 1.19 3.33
CA THR A 34 0.66 2.52 2.99
C THR A 34 1.10 3.55 4.02
N LEU A 35 1.27 4.79 3.59
CA LEU A 35 1.71 5.91 4.43
C LEU A 35 1.00 7.21 4.01
N THR A 36 0.61 8.02 5.00
CA THR A 36 0.12 9.39 4.83
C THR A 36 0.67 10.19 6.00
N LEU A 37 1.41 11.26 5.73
CA LEU A 37 2.02 12.11 6.74
C LEU A 37 1.54 13.57 6.58
N PRO A 38 1.39 14.32 7.67
CA PRO A 38 0.96 15.72 7.61
C PRO A 38 2.14 16.68 7.38
N PHE A 39 3.20 16.23 6.74
CA PHE A 39 4.38 17.01 6.40
C PHE A 39 5.11 16.42 5.20
N ASP A 40 5.80 17.28 4.47
CA ASP A 40 6.65 16.89 3.35
C ASP A 40 7.86 16.09 3.84
N THR A 41 8.21 15.03 3.12
CA THR A 41 9.39 14.23 3.44
C THR A 41 9.86 13.44 2.23
N GLU A 42 11.02 12.80 2.37
CA GLU A 42 11.57 11.86 1.39
C GLU A 42 11.61 10.46 1.97
N ILE A 43 11.49 9.45 1.10
CA ILE A 43 11.63 8.05 1.53
C ILE A 43 13.02 7.78 2.16
N SER A 44 14.05 8.51 1.74
CA SER A 44 15.41 8.46 2.28
C SER A 44 15.48 8.82 3.77
N LYS A 45 14.52 9.61 4.29
CA LYS A 45 14.41 9.95 5.72
C LYS A 45 13.79 8.81 6.54
N ILE A 46 13.16 7.85 5.88
CA ILE A 46 12.59 6.65 6.51
C ILE A 46 13.56 5.49 6.40
N SER A 47 14.21 5.31 5.24
CA SER A 47 15.13 4.21 4.97
C SER A 47 16.33 4.68 4.16
N ASN A 48 17.54 4.38 4.64
CA ASN A 48 18.78 4.65 3.92
C ASN A 48 19.08 3.63 2.80
N ASN A 49 18.21 2.66 2.59
CA ASN A 49 18.38 1.65 1.55
C ASN A 49 17.90 2.21 0.20
N SER A 50 18.77 2.15 -0.82
CA SER A 50 18.48 2.67 -2.16
C SER A 50 17.35 1.94 -2.91
N GLU A 51 16.94 0.75 -2.44
CA GLU A 51 15.80 0.02 -2.99
C GLU A 51 14.46 0.52 -2.45
N ALA A 52 14.47 1.31 -1.34
CA ALA A 52 13.26 1.89 -0.78
C ALA A 52 12.67 2.92 -1.75
N TYR A 53 11.34 2.94 -1.86
CA TYR A 53 10.63 3.92 -2.69
C TYR A 53 9.26 4.26 -2.13
N ALA A 54 8.75 5.40 -2.57
CA ALA A 54 7.35 5.78 -2.45
C ALA A 54 6.70 5.80 -3.84
N ALA A 55 5.40 5.50 -3.91
CA ALA A 55 4.64 5.50 -5.15
C ALA A 55 3.20 5.95 -4.91
N GLN A 56 2.59 6.59 -5.90
CA GLN A 56 1.20 7.05 -5.85
C GLN A 56 0.34 6.33 -6.88
N LEU A 57 -0.95 6.19 -6.59
CA LEU A 57 -1.94 5.64 -7.52
C LEU A 57 -2.01 6.55 -8.77
N ALA A 58 -1.69 6.00 -9.94
CA ALA A 58 -1.58 6.76 -11.18
C ALA A 58 -2.55 6.28 -12.27
N LEU A 59 -2.80 4.98 -12.34
CA LEU A 59 -3.62 4.38 -13.38
C LEU A 59 -4.36 3.16 -12.83
N VAL A 60 -5.59 2.96 -13.29
CA VAL A 60 -6.34 1.73 -13.06
C VAL A 60 -6.82 1.19 -14.40
N THR A 61 -6.53 -0.06 -14.68
CA THR A 61 -7.00 -0.78 -15.85
C THR A 61 -7.92 -1.93 -15.45
N TYR A 62 -8.75 -2.34 -16.38
CA TYR A 62 -9.60 -3.52 -16.22
C TYR A 62 -9.47 -4.43 -17.44
N ASN A 63 -9.29 -5.71 -17.19
CA ASN A 63 -9.50 -6.71 -18.23
C ASN A 63 -10.35 -7.86 -17.68
N LYS A 64 -11.11 -8.51 -18.54
CA LYS A 64 -12.08 -9.56 -18.16
C LYS A 64 -11.42 -10.79 -17.53
N ALA A 65 -10.18 -11.10 -17.90
CA ALA A 65 -9.47 -12.28 -17.39
C ALA A 65 -8.89 -12.07 -16.00
N ASP A 66 -8.26 -10.89 -15.77
CA ASP A 66 -7.46 -10.60 -14.58
C ASP A 66 -8.17 -9.65 -13.59
N GLY A 67 -9.27 -8.99 -13.99
CA GLY A 67 -9.94 -7.98 -13.19
C GLY A 67 -9.24 -6.61 -13.26
N TYR A 68 -9.22 -5.90 -12.15
CA TYR A 68 -8.59 -4.59 -12.04
C TYR A 68 -7.10 -4.72 -11.76
N THR A 69 -6.32 -3.80 -12.34
CA THR A 69 -4.92 -3.58 -11.94
C THR A 69 -4.77 -2.12 -11.55
N LEU A 70 -4.39 -1.89 -10.30
CA LEU A 70 -4.07 -0.57 -9.76
C LEU A 70 -2.56 -0.37 -9.94
N TYR A 71 -2.18 0.58 -10.77
CA TYR A 71 -0.79 0.92 -11.04
C TYR A 71 -0.37 2.13 -10.21
N PHE A 72 0.74 1.96 -9.52
CA PHE A 72 1.39 3.01 -8.73
C PHE A 72 2.65 3.46 -9.43
N GLN A 73 2.76 4.75 -9.70
CA GLN A 73 3.98 5.35 -10.24
C GLN A 73 4.91 5.72 -9.09
N LYS A 74 6.16 5.27 -9.16
CA LYS A 74 7.21 5.74 -8.23
C LYS A 74 7.34 7.26 -8.31
N VAL A 75 7.40 7.90 -7.15
CA VAL A 75 7.61 9.35 -7.09
C VAL A 75 9.08 9.69 -7.32
N ILE A 76 9.30 10.82 -8.00
CA ILE A 76 10.65 11.29 -8.34
C ILE A 76 11.40 11.61 -7.04
N ASP A 77 12.65 11.20 -6.96
CA ASP A 77 13.55 11.41 -5.80
C ASP A 77 12.96 10.97 -4.45
N GLY A 78 11.91 10.13 -4.49
CA GLY A 78 11.24 9.63 -3.30
C GLY A 78 10.50 10.69 -2.49
N GLN A 79 10.19 11.86 -3.10
CA GLN A 79 9.50 12.98 -2.46
C GLN A 79 8.04 12.63 -2.16
N MET A 80 7.64 12.84 -0.93
CA MET A 80 6.26 12.68 -0.46
C MET A 80 5.75 14.03 0.05
N VAL A 81 4.62 14.46 -0.49
CA VAL A 81 3.95 15.72 -0.12
C VAL A 81 3.03 15.47 1.07
N ALA A 82 2.91 16.46 1.95
CA ALA A 82 2.02 16.44 3.11
C ALA A 82 0.59 16.04 2.71
N ASN A 83 -0.06 15.30 3.61
CA ASN A 83 -1.45 14.87 3.51
C ASN A 83 -1.80 13.88 2.37
N GLN A 84 -0.91 13.68 1.40
CA GLN A 84 -1.09 12.77 0.28
C GLN A 84 -0.88 11.30 0.70
N PRO A 85 -1.67 10.35 0.17
CA PRO A 85 -1.48 8.93 0.41
C PRO A 85 -0.45 8.31 -0.54
N TYR A 86 0.42 7.44 0.01
CA TYR A 86 1.47 6.73 -0.72
C TYR A 86 1.44 5.24 -0.41
N VAL A 87 1.89 4.43 -1.36
CA VAL A 87 2.44 3.11 -1.12
C VAL A 87 3.95 3.26 -0.96
N VAL A 88 4.51 2.71 0.10
CA VAL A 88 5.95 2.70 0.34
C VAL A 88 6.47 1.27 0.35
N TYR A 89 7.65 1.06 -0.24
CA TYR A 89 8.41 -0.17 -0.15
C TYR A 89 9.63 0.04 0.74
N LEU A 90 9.77 -0.81 1.74
CA LEU A 90 10.89 -0.80 2.68
C LEU A 90 11.54 -2.18 2.66
N PRO A 91 12.78 -2.30 2.17
CA PRO A 91 13.47 -3.61 2.06
C PRO A 91 13.90 -4.20 3.41
N ASN A 92 13.79 -3.41 4.49
CA ASN A 92 14.09 -3.82 5.85
C ASN A 92 13.01 -3.34 6.81
N LYS A 93 12.90 -4.00 7.96
CA LYS A 93 12.09 -3.53 9.09
C LYS A 93 12.60 -2.18 9.58
N ILE A 94 11.70 -1.20 9.74
CA ILE A 94 11.98 0.13 10.30
C ILE A 94 11.12 0.31 11.55
N GLU A 95 11.76 0.61 12.66
CA GLU A 95 11.08 0.88 13.93
C GLU A 95 11.10 2.37 14.23
N HIS A 96 9.92 2.93 14.49
CA HIS A 96 9.75 4.30 14.98
C HIS A 96 10.57 5.34 14.21
N PRO A 97 10.36 5.52 12.88
CA PRO A 97 11.11 6.51 12.11
C PRO A 97 10.94 7.90 12.70
N THR A 98 12.03 8.68 12.67
CA THR A 98 12.13 9.99 13.30
C THR A 98 12.60 11.03 12.31
N TRP A 99 11.98 12.18 12.33
CA TRP A 99 12.33 13.35 11.49
C TRP A 99 12.70 14.54 12.37
N LYS A 100 13.60 15.38 11.89
CA LYS A 100 14.05 16.61 12.58
C LYS A 100 13.69 17.83 11.78
N ASN A 101 13.43 18.94 12.49
CA ASN A 101 13.09 20.25 11.91
C ASN A 101 11.93 20.12 10.91
N VAL A 102 10.79 19.67 11.39
CA VAL A 102 9.62 19.32 10.57
C VAL A 102 8.54 20.39 10.73
N THR A 103 8.05 20.89 9.62
CA THR A 103 6.84 21.72 9.57
C THR A 103 5.64 20.84 9.29
N VAL A 104 4.74 20.73 10.25
CA VAL A 104 3.52 19.91 10.14
C VAL A 104 2.37 20.79 9.69
N GLU A 105 1.72 20.39 8.63
CA GLU A 105 0.47 21.02 8.17
C GLU A 105 -0.73 20.47 8.98
N THR A 106 -1.83 21.22 8.99
CA THR A 106 -3.09 20.71 9.55
C THR A 106 -3.42 19.34 8.93
N PRO A 107 -3.55 18.28 9.75
CA PRO A 107 -3.84 16.94 9.24
C PRO A 107 -5.16 16.92 8.48
N ASN A 108 -5.10 16.89 7.17
CA ASN A 108 -6.25 16.82 6.26
C ASN A 108 -5.96 15.73 5.21
N ALA A 109 -6.18 14.47 5.60
CA ALA A 109 -5.84 13.33 4.75
C ALA A 109 -6.56 13.41 3.40
N GLU A 110 -5.80 13.54 2.34
CA GLU A 110 -6.29 13.66 0.98
C GLU A 110 -6.60 12.29 0.35
N SER A 111 -7.24 12.31 -0.79
CA SER A 111 -7.55 11.13 -1.59
C SER A 111 -7.06 11.28 -3.03
N ILE A 112 -6.73 10.15 -3.65
CA ILE A 112 -6.42 10.05 -5.08
C ILE A 112 -7.47 9.16 -5.71
N GLU A 113 -8.22 9.72 -6.65
CA GLU A 113 -9.28 9.01 -7.37
C GLU A 113 -8.84 8.69 -8.79
N VAL A 114 -8.92 7.42 -9.16
CA VAL A 114 -8.64 6.96 -10.53
C VAL A 114 -9.72 5.96 -10.93
N ASN A 115 -10.51 6.31 -11.91
CA ASN A 115 -11.68 5.55 -12.33
C ASN A 115 -12.64 5.33 -11.14
N ASN A 116 -12.97 4.08 -10.81
CA ASN A 116 -13.85 3.73 -9.70
C ASN A 116 -13.09 3.39 -8.40
N TRP A 117 -11.81 3.67 -8.34
CA TRP A 117 -10.97 3.41 -7.18
C TRP A 117 -10.51 4.71 -6.55
N THR A 118 -10.58 4.74 -5.23
CA THR A 118 -10.06 5.84 -4.42
C THR A 118 -9.03 5.31 -3.45
N MET A 119 -7.85 5.89 -3.43
CA MET A 119 -6.87 5.72 -2.36
C MET A 119 -7.03 6.86 -1.37
N GLN A 120 -7.47 6.57 -0.15
CA GLN A 120 -7.78 7.55 0.90
C GLN A 120 -6.72 7.53 1.99
N GLY A 121 -6.09 8.67 2.25
CA GLY A 121 -5.24 8.86 3.42
C GLY A 121 -6.03 8.75 4.73
N ASN A 122 -5.35 8.38 5.82
CA ASN A 122 -6.01 8.14 7.10
C ASN A 122 -5.16 8.60 8.30
N TYR A 123 -5.72 9.51 9.09
CA TYR A 123 -5.18 9.96 10.38
C TYR A 123 -5.96 9.43 11.59
N THR A 124 -7.06 8.74 11.36
CA THR A 124 -7.89 8.20 12.43
C THR A 124 -7.39 6.82 12.88
N PRO A 125 -7.06 6.63 14.16
CA PRO A 125 -6.68 5.32 14.67
C PRO A 125 -7.89 4.37 14.68
N LYS A 126 -7.62 3.07 14.47
CA LYS A 126 -8.65 2.01 14.45
C LYS A 126 -9.78 2.28 13.43
N THR A 127 -9.44 2.87 12.29
CA THR A 127 -10.40 3.06 11.20
C THR A 127 -10.92 1.71 10.72
N ASP A 128 -12.24 1.57 10.69
CA ASP A 128 -12.91 0.35 10.20
C ASP A 128 -12.58 0.07 8.74
N MET A 129 -12.23 -1.19 8.46
CA MET A 129 -11.83 -1.66 7.14
C MET A 129 -12.89 -2.54 6.47
N ASN A 130 -14.05 -2.73 7.10
CA ASN A 130 -15.11 -3.53 6.50
C ASN A 130 -15.50 -2.98 5.10
N GLY A 131 -15.39 -3.82 4.07
CA GLY A 131 -15.62 -3.43 2.68
C GLY A 131 -14.57 -2.50 2.04
N LYS A 132 -13.47 -2.22 2.72
CA LYS A 132 -12.34 -1.43 2.21
C LYS A 132 -11.13 -2.32 1.96
N TYR A 133 -10.23 -1.88 1.11
CA TYR A 133 -9.03 -2.66 0.75
C TYR A 133 -7.78 -2.03 1.36
N GLY A 134 -6.79 -2.85 1.69
CA GLY A 134 -5.51 -2.42 2.23
C GLY A 134 -4.34 -3.24 1.72
N ILE A 135 -3.13 -2.70 1.89
CA ILE A 135 -1.88 -3.42 1.62
C ILE A 135 -1.27 -3.82 2.96
N ALA A 136 -1.07 -5.12 3.16
CA ALA A 136 -0.45 -5.68 4.34
C ALA A 136 0.35 -6.94 4.00
N GLY A 137 1.63 -6.98 4.37
CA GLY A 137 2.52 -8.11 4.13
C GLY A 137 2.62 -8.47 2.66
N ASN A 138 2.87 -7.48 1.80
CA ASN A 138 2.94 -7.63 0.33
C ASN A 138 1.67 -8.23 -0.31
N ARG A 139 0.51 -8.02 0.33
CA ARG A 139 -0.78 -8.50 -0.19
C ARG A 139 -1.80 -7.38 -0.20
N PHE A 140 -2.55 -7.31 -1.29
CA PHE A 140 -3.73 -6.46 -1.39
C PHE A 140 -4.92 -7.25 -0.85
N ARG A 141 -5.59 -6.73 0.19
CA ARG A 141 -6.64 -7.46 0.92
C ARG A 141 -7.88 -6.61 1.09
N LEU A 142 -9.03 -7.26 0.98
CA LEU A 142 -10.29 -6.71 1.47
C LEU A 142 -10.37 -6.89 2.99
N GLY A 143 -10.73 -5.81 3.69
CA GLY A 143 -11.06 -5.85 5.10
C GLY A 143 -12.42 -6.52 5.32
N THR A 144 -12.49 -7.28 6.41
CA THR A 144 -13.71 -7.93 6.88
C THR A 144 -14.22 -7.27 8.15
N ASP A 145 -15.38 -7.67 8.61
CA ASP A 145 -15.96 -7.18 9.86
C ASP A 145 -14.95 -7.29 11.03
N GLY A 146 -14.82 -6.22 11.80
CA GLY A 146 -13.88 -6.09 12.90
C GLY A 146 -12.42 -5.82 12.51
N SER A 147 -12.05 -5.82 11.22
CA SER A 147 -10.72 -5.41 10.79
C SER A 147 -10.54 -3.89 10.84
N THR A 148 -9.38 -3.42 11.31
CA THR A 148 -9.07 -1.99 11.42
C THR A 148 -7.67 -1.68 10.92
N ILE A 149 -7.43 -0.40 10.55
CA ILE A 149 -6.10 0.15 10.32
C ILE A 149 -5.79 1.27 11.31
N ASN A 150 -4.50 1.52 11.51
CA ASN A 150 -4.02 2.60 12.36
C ASN A 150 -3.97 3.94 11.61
N ALA A 151 -3.79 5.03 12.35
CA ALA A 151 -3.47 6.35 11.80
C ALA A 151 -2.17 6.32 10.98
N TYR A 152 -1.98 7.34 10.16
CA TYR A 152 -0.83 7.53 9.26
C TYR A 152 -0.69 6.41 8.22
N THR A 153 -1.82 5.91 7.74
CA THR A 153 -1.93 4.89 6.69
C THR A 153 -2.79 5.38 5.54
N ALA A 154 -3.03 4.54 4.56
CA ALA A 154 -4.09 4.74 3.58
C ALA A 154 -4.82 3.43 3.31
N TYR A 155 -6.04 3.54 2.84
CA TYR A 155 -6.88 2.43 2.41
C TYR A 155 -7.49 2.73 1.03
N PHE A 156 -8.12 1.71 0.45
CA PHE A 156 -8.76 1.85 -0.86
C PHE A 156 -10.24 1.54 -0.77
N THR A 157 -11.01 2.27 -1.56
CA THR A 157 -12.43 1.99 -1.78
C THR A 157 -12.69 1.79 -3.26
N PHE A 158 -13.70 0.99 -3.57
CA PHE A 158 -14.13 0.73 -4.94
C PHE A 158 -15.61 1.08 -5.10
N LEU A 159 -15.89 1.99 -6.03
CA LEU A 159 -17.26 2.39 -6.39
C LEU A 159 -17.77 1.48 -7.52
N GLY A 160 -18.10 0.25 -7.19
CA GLY A 160 -18.59 -0.73 -8.14
C GLY A 160 -19.32 -1.88 -7.47
N ARG A 161 -19.53 -2.97 -8.22
CA ARG A 161 -20.12 -4.17 -7.66
C ARG A 161 -19.13 -4.83 -6.71
N GLU A 162 -19.63 -5.42 -5.62
CA GLU A 162 -18.84 -6.21 -4.70
C GLU A 162 -18.14 -7.39 -5.41
N ASN A 163 -17.09 -7.93 -4.80
CA ASN A 163 -16.36 -9.10 -5.28
C ASN A 163 -15.60 -8.88 -6.59
N VAL A 164 -14.78 -7.85 -6.65
CA VAL A 164 -13.89 -7.63 -7.79
C VAL A 164 -12.52 -8.27 -7.56
N ARG A 165 -11.99 -8.90 -8.61
CA ARG A 165 -10.58 -9.26 -8.66
C ARG A 165 -9.77 -7.99 -8.86
N ALA A 166 -8.76 -7.78 -8.02
CA ALA A 166 -7.85 -6.67 -8.17
C ALA A 166 -6.43 -7.05 -7.75
N ARG A 167 -5.46 -6.47 -8.41
CA ARG A 167 -4.03 -6.59 -8.09
C ARG A 167 -3.39 -5.21 -8.11
N VAL A 168 -2.26 -5.12 -7.46
CA VAL A 168 -1.49 -3.89 -7.35
C VAL A 168 -0.16 -4.08 -8.05
N ALA A 169 0.26 -3.08 -8.80
CA ALA A 169 1.53 -3.05 -9.51
C ALA A 169 2.22 -1.70 -9.34
N VAL A 170 3.53 -1.69 -9.26
CA VAL A 170 4.34 -0.47 -9.25
C VAL A 170 5.06 -0.34 -10.57
N MET A 171 4.99 0.85 -11.15
CA MET A 171 5.71 1.24 -12.35
C MET A 171 6.94 2.06 -11.98
N ASP A 172 8.07 1.76 -12.60
CA ASP A 172 9.25 2.61 -12.56
C ASP A 172 9.20 3.68 -13.67
N GLU A 173 10.19 4.57 -13.70
CA GLU A 173 10.30 5.64 -14.72
C GLU A 173 10.45 5.07 -16.13
N GLY A 174 10.98 3.88 -16.30
CA GLY A 174 11.12 3.17 -17.58
C GLY A 174 9.84 2.45 -18.03
N GLY A 175 8.77 2.50 -17.22
CA GLY A 175 7.51 1.81 -17.49
C GLY A 175 7.53 0.31 -17.17
N ASN A 176 8.61 -0.20 -16.54
CA ASN A 176 8.64 -1.58 -16.07
C ASN A 176 7.70 -1.74 -14.88
N THR A 177 7.01 -2.86 -14.82
CA THR A 177 5.98 -3.12 -13.83
C THR A 177 6.35 -4.26 -12.91
N THR A 178 6.26 -4.03 -11.59
CA THR A 178 6.42 -5.05 -10.55
C THR A 178 5.09 -5.22 -9.81
N TYR A 179 4.56 -6.43 -9.76
CA TYR A 179 3.33 -6.73 -9.03
C TYR A 179 3.60 -6.90 -7.54
N ILE A 180 2.76 -6.25 -6.70
CA ILE A 180 2.88 -6.32 -5.23
C ILE A 180 2.06 -7.47 -4.65
N GLY A 181 1.01 -7.88 -5.31
CA GLY A 181 0.11 -8.93 -4.83
C GLY A 181 -1.24 -8.89 -5.52
N GLU A 182 -1.98 -9.95 -5.39
CA GLU A 182 -3.33 -10.11 -5.92
C GLU A 182 -4.34 -10.17 -4.78
N LEU A 183 -5.53 -9.62 -5.02
CA LEU A 183 -6.67 -9.86 -4.16
C LEU A 183 -7.11 -11.31 -4.38
N SER A 184 -6.88 -12.18 -3.40
CA SER A 184 -7.49 -13.50 -3.40
C SER A 184 -9.00 -13.35 -3.22
N ASP A 185 -9.79 -14.11 -3.98
CA ASP A 185 -11.25 -14.07 -3.97
C ASP A 185 -11.84 -14.02 -2.55
N LEU A 186 -12.78 -13.12 -2.34
CA LEU A 186 -13.40 -12.78 -1.05
C LEU A 186 -14.08 -13.97 -0.33
N ASN A 187 -14.34 -15.05 -1.03
CA ASN A 187 -15.03 -16.23 -0.49
C ASN A 187 -14.11 -17.25 0.20
N GLY A 188 -12.87 -16.90 0.51
CA GLY A 188 -11.94 -17.84 1.14
C GLY A 188 -11.56 -19.05 0.27
N ASN A 189 -12.10 -19.11 -0.91
CA ASN A 189 -11.80 -20.07 -1.96
C ASN A 189 -10.80 -19.46 -2.96
N ALA A 190 -9.65 -18.95 -2.46
CA ALA A 190 -8.52 -18.81 -3.34
C ALA A 190 -8.25 -20.20 -3.89
N ALA A 191 -8.61 -20.43 -5.14
CA ALA A 191 -8.35 -21.70 -5.80
C ALA A 191 -6.85 -21.96 -5.71
N GLU A 192 -6.47 -23.16 -5.32
CA GLU A 192 -5.10 -23.60 -5.46
C GLU A 192 -4.72 -23.44 -6.92
N GLU A 193 -3.73 -22.60 -7.21
CA GLU A 193 -3.25 -22.45 -8.58
C GLU A 193 -2.36 -23.64 -8.91
N VAL A 194 -2.75 -24.37 -9.94
CA VAL A 194 -2.01 -25.54 -10.40
C VAL A 194 -1.17 -25.16 -11.60
N PHE A 195 0.11 -25.50 -11.57
CA PHE A 195 1.04 -25.30 -12.68
C PHE A 195 1.65 -26.63 -13.10
N GLY A 196 1.93 -26.78 -14.38
CA GLY A 196 2.75 -27.86 -14.90
C GLY A 196 4.24 -27.66 -14.53
N ILE A 197 5.04 -28.68 -14.78
CA ILE A 197 6.49 -28.62 -14.60
C ILE A 197 7.16 -27.57 -15.53
N ASP A 198 6.48 -27.22 -16.60
CA ASP A 198 6.84 -26.19 -17.57
C ASP A 198 6.50 -24.76 -17.12
N GLY A 199 5.90 -24.63 -15.91
CA GLY A 199 5.43 -23.34 -15.36
C GLY A 199 4.11 -22.85 -15.96
N MET A 200 3.48 -23.58 -16.87
CA MET A 200 2.19 -23.21 -17.42
C MET A 200 1.07 -23.48 -16.41
N ARG A 201 0.16 -22.51 -16.25
CA ARG A 201 -1.02 -22.67 -15.40
C ARG A 201 -1.98 -23.71 -15.98
N LEU A 202 -2.40 -24.62 -15.13
CA LEU A 202 -3.32 -25.69 -15.50
C LEU A 202 -4.71 -25.42 -14.87
N PRO A 203 -5.80 -25.73 -15.57
CA PRO A 203 -7.15 -25.60 -15.01
C PRO A 203 -7.41 -26.60 -13.88
N GLU A 204 -6.70 -27.72 -13.86
CA GLU A 204 -6.78 -28.77 -12.85
C GLU A 204 -5.48 -29.59 -12.81
N MET A 205 -5.30 -30.37 -11.73
CA MET A 205 -4.14 -31.27 -11.59
C MET A 205 -4.17 -32.37 -12.65
N ARG A 206 -3.07 -32.51 -13.40
CA ARG A 206 -2.85 -33.58 -14.39
C ARG A 206 -2.12 -34.77 -13.77
N LYS A 207 -2.15 -35.90 -14.44
CA LYS A 207 -1.32 -37.06 -14.10
C LYS A 207 0.17 -36.67 -14.23
N GLY A 208 0.95 -36.94 -13.18
CA GLY A 208 2.36 -36.60 -13.09
C GLY A 208 2.62 -35.47 -12.07
N ILE A 209 3.68 -34.72 -12.29
CA ILE A 209 4.09 -33.65 -11.37
C ILE A 209 3.27 -32.38 -11.62
N ASN A 210 2.64 -31.88 -10.56
CA ASN A 210 1.95 -30.60 -10.51
C ASN A 210 2.63 -29.73 -9.45
N ILE A 211 2.76 -28.44 -9.74
CA ILE A 211 3.21 -27.42 -8.79
C ILE A 211 1.96 -26.66 -8.35
N VAL A 212 1.63 -26.77 -7.07
CA VAL A 212 0.43 -26.14 -6.50
C VAL A 212 0.84 -24.99 -5.63
N ARG A 213 0.40 -23.78 -5.98
CA ARG A 213 0.52 -22.60 -5.12
C ARG A 213 -0.68 -22.59 -4.19
N GLN A 214 -0.41 -22.68 -2.89
CA GLN A 214 -1.43 -22.68 -1.85
C GLN A 214 -1.91 -21.26 -1.52
N LYS A 215 -3.02 -21.17 -0.81
CA LYS A 215 -3.64 -19.90 -0.36
C LYS A 215 -2.72 -19.00 0.45
N ASP A 216 -1.76 -19.56 1.16
CA ASP A 216 -0.79 -18.85 1.99
C ASP A 216 0.43 -18.37 1.18
N GLY A 217 0.45 -18.60 -0.13
CA GLY A 217 1.56 -18.29 -1.03
C GLY A 217 2.65 -19.37 -1.06
N SER A 218 2.55 -20.41 -0.24
CA SER A 218 3.47 -21.53 -0.28
C SER A 218 3.27 -22.36 -1.55
N VAL A 219 4.37 -22.96 -2.03
CA VAL A 219 4.36 -23.79 -3.24
C VAL A 219 4.66 -25.23 -2.86
N ARG A 220 3.81 -26.16 -3.31
CA ARG A 220 4.00 -27.59 -3.11
C ARG A 220 4.08 -28.34 -4.43
N LYS A 221 4.96 -29.32 -4.46
CA LYS A 221 5.03 -30.32 -5.54
C LYS A 221 4.08 -31.45 -5.19
N ILE A 222 3.11 -31.72 -6.04
CA ILE A 222 2.14 -32.82 -5.90
C ILE A 222 2.31 -33.77 -7.09
N VAL A 223 2.35 -35.05 -6.82
CA VAL A 223 2.34 -36.09 -7.85
C VAL A 223 0.96 -36.75 -7.84
N LYS A 224 0.24 -36.69 -8.97
CA LYS A 224 -1.10 -37.27 -9.16
C LYS A 224 -1.02 -38.50 -10.04
#